data_8359575e743cb9cd44e0b134183be016
#
_entry.id   8359575e743cb9cd44e0b134183be016
#
_cell.length_a   1.000
_cell.length_b   1.000
_cell.length_c   1.000
_cell.angle_alpha   90.00
_cell.angle_beta   90.00
_cell.angle_gamma   90.00
#
_symmetry.space_group_name_H-M   'P 1'
#
loop_
_entity.id
_entity.type
_entity.pdbx_description
1 polymer ?
#
loop_
_entity_poly.entity_id
_entity_poly.type
_entity_poly.pdbx_seq_one_letter_code
_entity_poly.pdbx_strand_id
1 'polypeptide(L)'
;MEKTTYLSSIISALNKLNGMGSLNEIYDVIEKEVRLSYIFSNPNWKDNVRATIQRHCIQTKSYRGSEDLFRSVYGLGEGYWKLKDFDSSEYDNPIIDRQLKMIANLDISNTEKEMIIKSRIGQGIFRDRIIQKYEHCIITGINDNRLLLASHIKPWRSASNYERLSSENGLLLSPII
;
A
#
# COMPACT_ATOMS: atom_id res chain seq x y z
N MET A 1 17.05 -21.13 15.57
CA MET A 1 16.60 -20.44 14.35
C MET A 1 15.10 -20.63 14.25
N GLU A 2 14.32 -19.57 14.38
CA GLU A 2 12.88 -19.66 14.16
C GLU A 2 12.58 -20.08 12.71
N LYS A 3 11.65 -21.01 12.56
CA LYS A 3 11.29 -21.55 11.26
C LYS A 3 10.50 -20.47 10.50
N THR A 4 11.07 -19.90 9.46
CA THR A 4 10.40 -18.90 8.62
C THR A 4 9.10 -19.49 8.06
N THR A 5 7.95 -18.91 8.38
CA THR A 5 6.64 -19.33 7.91
C THR A 5 6.08 -18.31 6.92
N TYR A 6 5.07 -18.71 6.12
CA TYR A 6 4.35 -17.73 5.27
C TYR A 6 3.83 -16.56 6.09
N LEU A 7 3.29 -16.83 7.28
CA LEU A 7 2.73 -15.80 8.16
C LEU A 7 3.80 -14.82 8.62
N SER A 8 4.93 -15.32 9.14
CA SER A 8 6.03 -14.45 9.60
C SER A 8 6.63 -13.63 8.45
N SER A 9 6.72 -14.20 7.26
CA SER A 9 7.22 -13.48 6.07
C SER A 9 6.27 -12.36 5.62
N ILE A 10 4.95 -12.60 5.68
CA ILE A 10 3.94 -11.58 5.34
C ILE A 10 3.97 -10.44 6.35
N ILE A 11 4.04 -10.74 7.65
CA ILE A 11 4.12 -9.72 8.70
C ILE A 11 5.40 -8.89 8.53
N SER A 12 6.55 -9.54 8.30
CA SER A 12 7.83 -8.85 8.04
C SER A 12 7.73 -7.94 6.81
N ALA A 13 7.14 -8.45 5.71
CA ALA A 13 6.96 -7.67 4.50
C ALA A 13 6.07 -6.44 4.72
N LEU A 14 4.94 -6.61 5.40
CA LEU A 14 4.04 -5.48 5.71
C LEU A 14 4.71 -4.47 6.63
N ASN A 15 5.46 -4.90 7.66
CA ASN A 15 6.20 -3.98 8.51
C ASN A 15 7.20 -3.12 7.70
N LYS A 16 7.90 -3.71 6.71
CA LYS A 16 8.80 -2.96 5.81
C LYS A 16 8.06 -2.05 4.83
N LEU A 17 6.82 -2.37 4.54
CA LEU A 17 5.92 -1.55 3.73
C LEU A 17 5.13 -0.54 4.59
N ASN A 18 5.64 -0.23 5.80
CA ASN A 18 4.98 0.68 6.75
C ASN A 18 3.55 0.26 7.08
N GLY A 19 3.35 -1.03 7.37
CA GLY A 19 2.12 -1.62 7.86
C GLY A 19 1.07 -1.94 6.79
N MET A 20 1.24 -1.53 5.52
CA MET A 20 0.28 -1.77 4.45
C MET A 20 0.94 -1.89 3.07
N GLY A 21 0.31 -2.65 2.17
CA GLY A 21 0.81 -2.81 0.80
C GLY A 21 -0.08 -3.66 -0.09
N SER A 22 0.18 -3.61 -1.39
CA SER A 22 -0.44 -4.50 -2.36
C SER A 22 0.15 -5.92 -2.27
N LEU A 23 -0.57 -6.92 -2.76
CA LEU A 23 -0.04 -8.28 -2.86
C LEU A 23 1.27 -8.34 -3.64
N ASN A 24 1.41 -7.56 -4.71
CA ASN A 24 2.64 -7.54 -5.50
C ASN A 24 3.83 -6.99 -4.70
N GLU A 25 3.64 -5.89 -3.95
CA GLU A 25 4.69 -5.35 -3.07
C GLU A 25 5.07 -6.35 -1.97
N ILE A 26 4.09 -7.05 -1.39
CA ILE A 26 4.34 -8.10 -0.39
C ILE A 26 5.16 -9.23 -1.03
N TYR A 27 4.82 -9.67 -2.25
CA TYR A 27 5.58 -10.69 -2.97
C TYR A 27 7.02 -10.24 -3.24
N ASP A 28 7.21 -9.00 -3.71
CA ASP A 28 8.53 -8.46 -4.03
C ASP A 28 9.44 -8.38 -2.80
N VAL A 29 8.89 -7.98 -1.65
CA VAL A 29 9.64 -7.95 -0.39
C VAL A 29 10.00 -9.37 0.05
N ILE A 30 9.04 -10.29 0.03
CA ILE A 30 9.27 -11.70 0.39
C ILE A 30 10.36 -12.30 -0.52
N GLU A 31 10.29 -12.07 -1.83
CA GLU A 31 11.23 -12.60 -2.80
C GLU A 31 12.66 -12.08 -2.58
N LYS A 32 12.81 -10.80 -2.26
CA LYS A 32 14.11 -10.19 -1.99
C LYS A 32 14.77 -10.70 -0.71
N GLU A 33 14.00 -10.97 0.33
CA GLU A 33 14.53 -11.25 1.66
C GLU A 33 14.69 -12.72 1.99
N VAL A 34 13.83 -13.55 1.45
CA VAL A 34 13.71 -14.96 1.84
C VAL A 34 14.31 -15.89 0.77
N ARG A 35 15.19 -15.39 -0.09
CA ARG A 35 15.79 -16.08 -1.27
C ARG A 35 16.24 -17.54 -1.05
N LEU A 36 16.45 -17.99 0.19
CA LEU A 36 16.95 -19.33 0.53
C LEU A 36 15.95 -20.18 1.34
N SER A 37 14.68 -19.77 1.45
CA SER A 37 13.71 -20.51 2.26
C SER A 37 12.93 -21.53 1.44
N TYR A 38 12.41 -22.54 2.15
CA TYR A 38 11.50 -23.54 1.62
C TYR A 38 10.21 -22.92 0.97
N ILE A 39 9.93 -21.64 1.20
CA ILE A 39 8.79 -20.91 0.61
C ILE A 39 8.86 -21.00 -0.92
N PHE A 40 10.03 -20.79 -1.51
CA PHE A 40 10.24 -20.83 -2.96
C PHE A 40 10.36 -22.23 -3.54
N SER A 41 10.48 -23.27 -2.71
CA SER A 41 10.42 -24.67 -3.16
C SER A 41 9.03 -25.02 -3.69
N ASN A 42 8.01 -24.26 -3.33
CA ASN A 42 6.64 -24.43 -3.82
C ASN A 42 6.37 -23.44 -4.96
N PRO A 43 6.10 -23.89 -6.20
CA PRO A 43 5.81 -23.01 -7.32
C PRO A 43 4.56 -22.13 -7.09
N ASN A 44 3.65 -22.55 -6.21
CA ASN A 44 2.41 -21.84 -5.87
C ASN A 44 2.56 -20.97 -4.60
N TRP A 45 3.78 -20.53 -4.25
CA TRP A 45 4.03 -19.78 -3.02
C TRP A 45 3.22 -18.48 -2.93
N LYS A 46 2.96 -17.79 -4.05
CA LYS A 46 2.13 -16.57 -4.10
C LYS A 46 0.68 -16.85 -3.69
N ASP A 47 0.13 -17.99 -4.13
CA ASP A 47 -1.22 -18.39 -3.72
C ASP A 47 -1.26 -18.78 -2.24
N ASN A 48 -0.20 -19.39 -1.72
CA ASN A 48 -0.07 -19.67 -0.28
C ASN A 48 0.03 -18.40 0.56
N VAL A 49 0.74 -17.37 0.11
CA VAL A 49 0.77 -16.05 0.74
C VAL A 49 -0.64 -15.47 0.78
N ARG A 50 -1.35 -15.43 -0.35
CA ARG A 50 -2.73 -14.95 -0.44
C ARG A 50 -3.68 -15.71 0.48
N ALA A 51 -3.62 -17.04 0.44
CA ALA A 51 -4.44 -17.90 1.29
C ALA A 51 -4.13 -17.71 2.78
N THR A 52 -2.88 -17.44 3.14
CA THR A 52 -2.48 -17.16 4.52
C THR A 52 -3.06 -15.83 5.00
N ILE A 53 -2.97 -14.77 4.21
CA ILE A 53 -3.59 -13.48 4.53
C ILE A 53 -5.10 -13.66 4.74
N GLN A 54 -5.78 -14.36 3.82
CA GLN A 54 -7.23 -14.58 3.91
C GLN A 54 -7.64 -15.40 5.14
N ARG A 55 -6.85 -16.40 5.54
CA ARG A 55 -7.12 -17.20 6.75
C ARG A 55 -6.97 -16.41 8.04
N HIS A 56 -6.17 -15.36 8.04
CA HIS A 56 -5.93 -14.48 9.18
C HIS A 56 -6.64 -13.12 9.05
N CYS A 57 -7.72 -13.05 8.28
CA CYS A 57 -8.53 -11.84 8.13
C CYS A 57 -10.02 -12.16 8.32
N ILE A 58 -10.63 -11.62 9.39
CA ILE A 58 -12.05 -11.84 9.72
C ILE A 58 -13.02 -11.38 8.63
N GLN A 59 -12.59 -10.48 7.75
CA GLN A 59 -13.41 -9.97 6.64
C GLN A 59 -13.61 -11.03 5.53
N THR A 60 -12.82 -12.10 5.51
CA THR A 60 -12.85 -13.11 4.43
C THR A 60 -13.67 -14.34 4.83
N LYS A 61 -14.24 -15.02 3.83
CA LYS A 61 -14.91 -16.32 4.00
C LYS A 61 -13.95 -17.45 4.40
N SER A 62 -12.65 -17.25 4.20
CA SER A 62 -11.60 -18.24 4.50
C SER A 62 -11.12 -18.17 5.96
N TYR A 63 -11.57 -17.18 6.73
CA TYR A 63 -11.26 -17.07 8.15
C TYR A 63 -11.86 -18.25 8.93
N ARG A 64 -11.04 -18.89 9.76
CA ARG A 64 -11.43 -20.10 10.53
C ARG A 64 -11.09 -19.98 12.03
N GLY A 65 -11.18 -18.76 12.59
CA GLY A 65 -10.91 -18.55 14.02
C GLY A 65 -9.42 -18.56 14.39
N SER A 66 -8.51 -18.46 13.43
CA SER A 66 -7.11 -18.17 13.68
C SER A 66 -6.93 -16.71 14.13
N GLU A 67 -5.71 -16.33 14.53
CA GLU A 67 -5.42 -14.93 14.86
C GLU A 67 -5.85 -14.00 13.71
N ASP A 68 -6.61 -12.97 14.06
CA ASP A 68 -7.11 -11.98 13.12
C ASP A 68 -6.10 -10.84 12.99
N LEU A 69 -5.23 -10.93 11.98
CA LEU A 69 -4.03 -10.10 11.86
C LEU A 69 -4.07 -9.09 10.70
N PHE A 70 -4.94 -9.31 9.72
CA PHE A 70 -4.95 -8.51 8.50
C PHE A 70 -6.30 -7.86 8.23
N ARG A 71 -6.26 -6.76 7.50
CA ARG A 71 -7.45 -6.07 6.97
C ARG A 71 -7.26 -5.77 5.49
N SER A 72 -8.33 -5.96 4.73
CA SER A 72 -8.40 -5.42 3.37
C SER A 72 -8.62 -3.90 3.45
N VAL A 73 -7.82 -3.13 2.72
CA VAL A 73 -7.86 -1.67 2.77
C VAL A 73 -8.98 -1.09 1.89
N TYR A 74 -9.15 -1.65 0.69
CA TYR A 74 -10.09 -1.11 -0.31
C TYR A 74 -11.25 -2.06 -0.65
N GLY A 75 -11.45 -3.09 0.18
CA GLY A 75 -12.43 -4.15 -0.05
C GLY A 75 -11.80 -5.45 -0.51
N LEU A 76 -12.54 -6.54 -0.30
CA LEU A 76 -12.11 -7.88 -0.69
C LEU A 76 -12.01 -7.97 -2.23
N GLY A 77 -10.90 -8.55 -2.72
CA GLY A 77 -10.63 -8.68 -4.14
C GLY A 77 -9.66 -7.63 -4.71
N GLU A 78 -9.48 -6.50 -4.04
CA GLU A 78 -8.60 -5.41 -4.51
C GLU A 78 -7.10 -5.68 -4.31
N GLY A 79 -6.75 -6.72 -3.56
CA GLY A 79 -5.35 -7.15 -3.38
C GLY A 79 -4.48 -6.21 -2.56
N TYR A 80 -5.07 -5.32 -1.75
CA TYR A 80 -4.38 -4.39 -0.88
C TYR A 80 -4.68 -4.70 0.59
N TRP A 81 -3.63 -4.88 1.39
CA TRP A 81 -3.73 -5.41 2.74
C TRP A 81 -2.95 -4.58 3.75
N LYS A 82 -3.44 -4.51 4.99
CA LYS A 82 -2.73 -3.91 6.12
C LYS A 82 -2.73 -4.84 7.32
N LEU A 83 -1.78 -4.61 8.23
CA LEU A 83 -1.82 -5.20 9.57
C LEU A 83 -3.03 -4.64 10.32
N LYS A 84 -3.70 -5.48 11.13
CA LYS A 84 -4.88 -5.09 11.91
C LYS A 84 -4.59 -3.94 12.86
N ASP A 85 -3.48 -4.06 13.59
CA ASP A 85 -3.09 -3.10 14.63
C ASP A 85 -2.29 -1.92 14.06
N PHE A 86 -2.16 -1.86 12.72
CA PHE A 86 -1.55 -0.72 12.06
C PHE A 86 -2.48 0.49 12.20
N ASP A 87 -2.02 1.46 12.98
CA ASP A 87 -2.73 2.73 13.14
C ASP A 87 -2.68 3.51 11.84
N SER A 88 -3.76 3.43 11.09
CA SER A 88 -3.94 4.24 9.87
C SER A 88 -4.34 5.68 10.18
N SER A 89 -4.42 6.08 11.45
CA SER A 89 -4.84 7.45 11.83
C SER A 89 -3.83 8.50 11.36
N GLU A 90 -2.55 8.16 11.20
CA GLU A 90 -1.57 9.01 10.50
C GLU A 90 -1.87 9.14 8.99
N TYR A 91 -2.67 8.22 8.44
CA TYR A 91 -3.12 8.21 7.03
C TYR A 91 -4.56 8.67 6.87
N ASP A 92 -5.28 8.93 7.95
CA ASP A 92 -6.58 9.61 7.94
C ASP A 92 -6.36 11.08 7.54
N ASN A 93 -6.19 11.29 6.24
CA ASN A 93 -6.08 12.63 5.69
C ASN A 93 -7.50 13.21 5.55
N PRO A 94 -7.90 14.19 6.38
CA PRO A 94 -9.24 14.78 6.34
C PRO A 94 -9.61 15.33 4.96
N ILE A 95 -8.59 15.67 4.15
CA ILE A 95 -8.77 16.13 2.77
C ILE A 95 -9.21 14.96 1.88
N ILE A 96 -8.61 13.76 2.06
CA ILE A 96 -8.99 12.56 1.30
C ILE A 96 -10.42 12.16 1.66
N ASP A 97 -10.77 12.11 2.94
CA ASP A 97 -12.12 11.77 3.41
C ASP A 97 -13.19 12.73 2.87
N ARG A 98 -12.88 14.04 2.87
CA ARG A 98 -13.76 15.04 2.28
C ARG A 98 -13.92 14.85 0.78
N GLN A 99 -12.84 14.54 0.06
CA GLN A 99 -12.87 14.25 -1.37
C GLN A 99 -13.64 12.98 -1.69
N LEU A 100 -13.48 11.91 -0.89
CA LEU A 100 -14.23 10.66 -1.04
C LEU A 100 -15.75 10.88 -0.87
N LYS A 101 -16.15 11.69 0.14
CA LYS A 101 -17.55 12.07 0.34
C LYS A 101 -18.10 12.89 -0.84
N MET A 102 -17.30 13.79 -1.41
CA MET A 102 -17.69 14.55 -2.60
C MET A 102 -17.86 13.63 -3.81
N ILE A 103 -16.95 12.67 -4.04
CA ILE A 103 -17.02 11.71 -5.15
C ILE A 103 -18.24 10.79 -5.01
N ALA A 104 -18.59 10.37 -3.81
CA ALA A 104 -19.75 9.52 -3.55
C ALA A 104 -21.08 10.19 -4.02
N ASN A 105 -21.14 11.52 -3.98
CA ASN A 105 -22.30 12.32 -4.36
C ASN A 105 -22.31 12.73 -5.85
N LEU A 106 -21.29 12.35 -6.66
CA LEU A 106 -21.28 12.64 -8.09
C LEU A 106 -22.30 11.76 -8.82
N ASP A 107 -22.97 12.33 -9.81
CA ASP A 107 -23.88 11.61 -10.71
C ASP A 107 -23.10 10.94 -11.86
N ILE A 108 -22.31 9.93 -11.51
CA ILE A 108 -21.51 9.12 -12.42
C ILE A 108 -21.65 7.65 -12.06
N SER A 109 -21.28 6.75 -12.97
CA SER A 109 -21.39 5.31 -12.75
C SER A 109 -20.55 4.86 -11.53
N ASN A 110 -20.99 3.78 -10.87
CA ASN A 110 -20.25 3.21 -9.74
C ASN A 110 -18.81 2.83 -10.11
N THR A 111 -18.59 2.32 -11.33
CA THR A 111 -17.26 1.96 -11.83
C THR A 111 -16.34 3.18 -11.94
N GLU A 112 -16.86 4.32 -12.43
CA GLU A 112 -16.10 5.56 -12.51
C GLU A 112 -15.80 6.12 -11.12
N LYS A 113 -16.77 6.06 -10.18
CA LYS A 113 -16.54 6.43 -8.77
C LYS A 113 -15.39 5.61 -8.16
N GLU A 114 -15.43 4.29 -8.33
CA GLU A 114 -14.37 3.41 -7.84
C GLU A 114 -12.99 3.74 -8.43
N MET A 115 -12.91 4.02 -9.73
CA MET A 115 -11.65 4.40 -10.37
C MET A 115 -11.10 5.71 -9.82
N ILE A 116 -11.95 6.71 -9.60
CA ILE A 116 -11.55 8.00 -9.04
C ILE A 116 -11.09 7.82 -7.57
N ILE A 117 -11.83 7.06 -6.77
CA ILE A 117 -11.50 6.74 -5.39
C ILE A 117 -10.13 6.04 -5.32
N LYS A 118 -9.92 5.00 -6.12
CA LYS A 118 -8.64 4.26 -6.20
C LYS A 118 -7.48 5.19 -6.58
N SER A 119 -7.70 6.09 -7.54
CA SER A 119 -6.69 7.07 -7.96
C SER A 119 -6.34 8.05 -6.82
N ARG A 120 -7.32 8.57 -6.08
CA ARG A 120 -7.10 9.53 -4.99
C ARG A 120 -6.40 8.90 -3.80
N ILE A 121 -6.81 7.70 -3.41
CA ILE A 121 -6.16 6.94 -2.35
C ILE A 121 -4.72 6.62 -2.74
N GLY A 122 -4.48 6.19 -3.99
CA GLY A 122 -3.13 5.95 -4.50
C GLY A 122 -2.24 7.19 -4.47
N GLN A 123 -2.77 8.37 -4.77
CA GLN A 123 -2.03 9.64 -4.67
C GLN A 123 -1.66 9.98 -3.22
N GLY A 124 -2.53 9.70 -2.25
CA GLY A 124 -2.24 9.87 -0.83
C GLY A 124 -1.08 8.98 -0.38
N ILE A 125 -1.19 7.68 -0.63
CA ILE A 125 -0.14 6.69 -0.30
C ILE A 125 1.20 7.05 -0.95
N PHE A 126 1.19 7.42 -2.22
CA PHE A 126 2.39 7.85 -2.93
C PHE A 126 3.04 9.06 -2.26
N ARG A 127 2.24 10.09 -1.92
CA ARG A 127 2.72 11.29 -1.23
C ARG A 127 3.39 10.95 0.10
N ASP A 128 2.76 10.12 0.92
CA ASP A 128 3.28 9.75 2.23
C ASP A 128 4.61 9.00 2.11
N ARG A 129 4.71 8.07 1.16
CA ARG A 129 5.98 7.36 0.86
C ARG A 129 7.09 8.30 0.39
N ILE A 130 6.75 9.30 -0.41
CA ILE A 130 7.71 10.30 -0.89
C ILE A 130 8.19 11.19 0.25
N ILE A 131 7.29 11.66 1.13
CA ILE A 131 7.65 12.45 2.31
C ILE A 131 8.57 11.65 3.24
N GLN A 132 8.26 10.37 3.51
CA GLN A 132 9.11 9.51 4.33
C GLN A 132 10.49 9.27 3.72
N LYS A 133 10.59 9.19 2.39
CA LYS A 133 11.85 8.95 1.69
C LYS A 133 12.78 10.16 1.71
N TYR A 134 12.24 11.37 1.54
CA TYR A 134 13.04 12.57 1.30
C TYR A 134 13.06 13.57 2.45
N GLU A 135 12.03 13.58 3.31
CA GLU A 135 11.86 14.49 4.47
C GLU A 135 11.86 15.99 4.12
N HIS A 136 12.44 16.38 2.99
CA HIS A 136 12.56 17.79 2.52
C HIS A 136 12.56 17.86 0.98
N CYS A 137 12.32 19.04 0.44
CA CYS A 137 12.46 19.28 -0.99
C CYS A 137 13.90 19.01 -1.43
N ILE A 138 14.10 18.14 -2.41
CA ILE A 138 15.42 17.74 -2.90
C ILE A 138 16.20 18.86 -3.60
N ILE A 139 15.52 19.97 -3.96
CA ILE A 139 16.15 21.11 -4.65
C ILE A 139 16.36 22.28 -3.67
N THR A 140 15.31 22.66 -2.91
CA THR A 140 15.32 23.87 -2.09
C THR A 140 15.64 23.61 -0.62
N GLY A 141 15.63 22.36 -0.16
CA GLY A 141 15.83 21.99 1.25
C GLY A 141 14.66 22.33 2.19
N ILE A 142 13.55 22.88 1.66
CA ILE A 142 12.36 23.18 2.48
C ILE A 142 11.79 21.86 3.02
N ASN A 143 11.48 21.84 4.33
CA ASN A 143 10.97 20.67 5.07
C ASN A 143 9.55 20.82 5.62
N ASP A 144 8.85 21.92 5.29
CA ASP A 144 7.44 22.07 5.67
C ASP A 144 6.54 21.24 4.75
N ASN A 145 6.05 20.11 5.25
CA ASN A 145 5.22 19.15 4.50
C ASN A 145 3.96 19.79 3.88
N ARG A 146 3.47 20.91 4.41
CA ARG A 146 2.32 21.63 3.86
C ARG A 146 2.64 22.31 2.53
N LEU A 147 3.91 22.63 2.32
CA LEU A 147 4.43 23.31 1.12
C LEU A 147 5.05 22.32 0.10
N LEU A 148 5.15 21.03 0.43
CA LEU A 148 5.80 20.05 -0.41
C LEU A 148 4.81 19.29 -1.28
N LEU A 149 5.22 18.99 -2.52
CA LEU A 149 4.47 18.23 -3.51
C LEU A 149 5.23 16.95 -3.87
N ALA A 150 4.53 15.81 -3.79
CA ALA A 150 5.03 14.56 -4.34
C ALA A 150 4.75 14.52 -5.83
N SER A 151 5.81 14.50 -6.65
CA SER A 151 5.74 14.53 -8.11
C SER A 151 6.21 13.21 -8.69
N HIS A 152 5.45 12.62 -9.62
CA HIS A 152 5.86 11.43 -10.34
C HIS A 152 6.93 11.77 -11.40
N ILE A 153 7.99 10.96 -11.46
CA ILE A 153 9.01 11.02 -12.51
C ILE A 153 8.41 10.47 -13.81
N LYS A 154 7.89 9.24 -13.78
CA LYS A 154 7.14 8.67 -14.88
C LYS A 154 5.68 9.07 -14.73
N PRO A 155 5.08 9.72 -15.73
CA PRO A 155 3.71 10.23 -15.63
C PRO A 155 2.71 9.14 -15.24
N TRP A 156 1.73 9.49 -14.39
CA TRP A 156 0.69 8.58 -13.91
C TRP A 156 0.03 7.73 -15.00
N ARG A 157 -0.24 8.35 -16.17
CA ARG A 157 -0.92 7.69 -17.30
C ARG A 157 -0.11 6.54 -17.90
N SER A 158 1.21 6.66 -17.90
CA SER A 158 2.13 5.66 -18.47
C SER A 158 2.73 4.72 -17.42
N ALA A 159 2.51 4.99 -16.15
CA ALA A 159 3.01 4.20 -15.04
C ALA A 159 2.13 2.97 -14.79
N SER A 160 2.73 1.81 -14.52
CA SER A 160 2.05 0.63 -13.99
C SER A 160 1.48 0.92 -12.58
N ASN A 161 0.56 0.09 -12.09
CA ASN A 161 -0.01 0.26 -10.75
C ASN A 161 1.07 0.23 -9.64
N TYR A 162 2.13 -0.55 -9.84
CA TYR A 162 3.29 -0.56 -8.95
C TYR A 162 4.04 0.78 -8.99
N GLU A 163 4.39 1.26 -10.18
CA GLU A 163 5.14 2.52 -10.37
C GLU A 163 4.37 3.74 -9.85
N ARG A 164 3.03 3.71 -9.93
CA ARG A 164 2.15 4.78 -9.41
C ARG A 164 2.25 4.97 -7.90
N LEU A 165 2.59 3.91 -7.16
CA LEU A 165 2.68 3.91 -5.71
C LEU A 165 4.13 3.85 -5.20
N SER A 166 5.09 3.59 -6.08
CA SER A 166 6.49 3.42 -5.72
C SER A 166 7.16 4.76 -5.43
N SER A 167 7.82 4.86 -4.29
CA SER A 167 8.67 6.01 -3.95
C SER A 167 9.88 6.17 -4.87
N GLU A 168 10.26 5.11 -5.61
CA GLU A 168 11.32 5.19 -6.63
C GLU A 168 10.89 5.98 -7.86
N ASN A 169 9.59 6.09 -8.10
CA ASN A 169 9.02 6.86 -9.20
C ASN A 169 8.62 8.27 -8.78
N GLY A 170 9.19 8.84 -7.72
CA GLY A 170 8.77 10.14 -7.25
C GLY A 170 9.87 11.02 -6.68
N LEU A 171 9.58 12.31 -6.66
CA LEU A 171 10.41 13.37 -6.10
C LEU A 171 9.56 14.21 -5.14
N LEU A 172 10.18 14.70 -4.06
CA LEU A 172 9.57 15.66 -3.15
C LEU A 172 10.05 17.07 -3.52
N LEU A 173 9.12 17.90 -3.96
CA LEU A 173 9.43 19.23 -4.52
C LEU A 173 8.65 20.33 -3.81
N SER A 174 9.25 21.50 -3.68
CA SER A 174 8.56 22.74 -3.31
C SER A 174 7.92 23.37 -4.55
N PRO A 175 6.72 23.97 -4.47
CA PRO A 175 6.10 24.70 -5.58
C PRO A 175 6.84 26.00 -5.93
N ILE A 176 7.82 26.40 -5.12
CA ILE A 176 8.64 27.59 -5.32
C ILE A 176 9.93 27.16 -6.05
N ILE A 177 9.78 26.77 -7.30
CA ILE A 177 10.91 26.47 -8.21
C ILE A 177 10.72 27.32 -9.46
#